data_0d82e7a647416376015760885198cb6c
#
_entry.id   0d82e7a647416376015760885198cb6c
#
_cell.length_a   1.000
_cell.length_b   1.000
_cell.length_c   1.000
_cell.angle_alpha   90.00
_cell.angle_beta   90.00
_cell.angle_gamma   90.00
#
_symmetry.space_group_name_H-M   'P 1'
#
loop_
_entity.id
_entity.type
_entity.pdbx_description
1 polymer ?
#
loop_
_entity_poly.entity_id
_entity_poly.type
_entity_poly.pdbx_seq_one_letter_code
_entity_poly.pdbx_strand_id
1 'polypeptide(L)'
;MLAKSTAARAILVRFALFPSLAVGLALAVIVWTGRSSAQTTPQPVTSLKGVRVAITVDDLPTHGDPFPGIDRDAISRAILAALANNNVKGAWGFTNEAWDEKEMDILREWLSAGYPLGNHTFSHLDLDNVDVHTYTSDIAHQDLILGSLASFSPLIAKRKMFRYPFLAEGSSLTKRNEVRRYLFSKGYLVAEVTTDYLDWTWTDAYRRCLIRHDQRSIEWLRAHVNDAADRYLSLSVEMAKKLFHRDIDQILLIHIGAFDALTLDGMLREWRSKGVKLIPLEEALKDPVYKLNPNLPNEGGLSFLEQIAEARDFDTRPFVETTYTIESLKRV
;
A
#
# COMPACT_ATOMS: atom_id res chain seq x y z
N MET A 1 -0.30 51.23 30.12
CA MET A 1 -1.60 51.96 30.17
C MET A 1 -2.65 51.09 29.48
N LEU A 2 -3.66 50.72 30.34
CA LEU A 2 -5.06 50.32 30.01
C LEU A 2 -5.29 49.09 29.12
N ALA A 3 -5.52 48.00 29.67
CA ALA A 3 -6.62 47.16 30.17
C ALA A 3 -8.05 47.58 29.81
N LYS A 4 -8.83 46.61 29.28
CA LYS A 4 -10.30 46.37 29.45
C LYS A 4 -10.66 45.11 28.65
N SER A 5 -11.06 44.07 29.30
CA SER A 5 -12.22 43.70 30.13
C SER A 5 -13.32 42.98 29.33
N THR A 6 -13.41 41.71 29.53
CA THR A 6 -14.57 40.81 29.80
C THR A 6 -15.97 41.23 29.36
N ALA A 7 -16.70 40.27 28.76
CA ALA A 7 -18.10 39.99 29.13
C ALA A 7 -18.51 38.56 28.73
N ALA A 8 -18.70 37.71 29.74
CA ALA A 8 -19.43 36.44 29.64
C ALA A 8 -20.94 36.75 29.62
N ARG A 9 -21.70 36.12 28.71
CA ARG A 9 -23.17 36.09 28.77
C ARG A 9 -23.65 34.71 29.16
N ALA A 10 -24.14 34.62 30.38
CA ALA A 10 -24.90 33.48 30.87
C ALA A 10 -26.32 33.52 30.27
N ILE A 11 -26.80 32.42 29.74
CA ILE A 11 -28.20 32.22 29.34
C ILE A 11 -28.87 31.37 30.43
N LEU A 12 -29.84 32.03 31.11
CA LEU A 12 -30.77 31.39 32.05
C LEU A 12 -31.73 30.48 31.27
N VAL A 13 -31.79 29.21 31.64
CA VAL A 13 -32.89 28.32 31.28
C VAL A 13 -33.95 28.35 32.38
N ARG A 14 -35.13 28.85 32.02
CA ARG A 14 -36.34 28.85 32.90
C ARG A 14 -36.96 27.45 32.87
N PHE A 15 -37.10 26.85 34.04
CA PHE A 15 -37.99 25.71 34.26
C PHE A 15 -39.45 26.18 34.26
N ALA A 16 -40.28 25.59 33.42
CA ALA A 16 -41.73 25.65 33.51
C ALA A 16 -42.25 24.29 34.01
N LEU A 17 -42.83 24.30 35.21
CA LEU A 17 -43.62 23.22 35.79
C LEU A 17 -45.01 23.20 35.14
N PHE A 18 -45.47 22.06 34.63
CA PHE A 18 -46.89 21.75 34.40
C PHE A 18 -47.22 20.30 34.75
N PRO A 19 -48.48 20.00 35.14
CA PRO A 19 -48.79 18.96 36.08
C PRO A 19 -49.14 17.61 35.50
N SER A 20 -49.12 16.64 36.39
CA SER A 20 -49.50 15.25 36.26
C SER A 20 -50.83 14.99 35.58
N LEU A 21 -50.85 14.10 34.58
CA LEU A 21 -52.03 13.28 34.22
C LEU A 21 -51.58 11.83 34.01
N ALA A 22 -52.09 10.97 34.85
CA ALA A 22 -51.96 9.52 34.75
C ALA A 22 -52.82 8.98 33.61
N VAL A 23 -52.26 8.20 32.68
CA VAL A 23 -53.01 7.26 31.86
C VAL A 23 -52.09 6.15 31.32
N GLY A 24 -52.46 4.92 31.67
CA GLY A 24 -52.37 3.78 30.77
C GLY A 24 -50.99 3.16 30.49
N LEU A 25 -50.66 2.08 31.23
CA LEU A 25 -49.64 1.10 30.81
C LEU A 25 -50.11 0.43 29.47
N ALA A 26 -49.51 0.85 28.38
CA ALA A 26 -49.45 0.03 27.18
C ALA A 26 -48.05 -0.64 27.13
N LEU A 27 -48.01 -1.94 27.45
CA LEU A 27 -46.85 -2.79 27.21
C LEU A 27 -46.56 -2.85 25.70
N ALA A 28 -45.73 -1.98 25.20
CA ALA A 28 -45.12 -2.10 23.89
C ALA A 28 -44.04 -3.21 23.98
N VAL A 29 -44.39 -4.42 23.51
CA VAL A 29 -43.43 -5.47 23.24
C VAL A 29 -42.55 -4.95 22.08
N ILE A 30 -41.39 -4.38 22.41
CA ILE A 30 -40.36 -4.09 21.42
C ILE A 30 -39.83 -5.47 20.97
N VAL A 31 -40.38 -5.96 19.85
CA VAL A 31 -39.73 -7.05 19.12
C VAL A 31 -38.40 -6.49 18.60
N TRP A 32 -37.35 -6.78 19.33
CA TRP A 32 -35.98 -6.54 18.89
C TRP A 32 -35.71 -7.51 17.73
N THR A 33 -36.06 -7.10 16.51
CA THR A 33 -35.57 -7.77 15.30
C THR A 33 -34.07 -7.55 15.25
N GLY A 34 -33.34 -8.45 15.89
CA GLY A 34 -31.92 -8.56 15.72
C GLY A 34 -31.62 -8.63 14.22
N ARG A 35 -31.10 -7.54 13.65
CA ARG A 35 -30.40 -7.63 12.39
C ARG A 35 -29.27 -8.61 12.63
N SER A 36 -29.48 -9.86 12.24
CA SER A 36 -28.42 -10.83 12.07
C SER A 36 -27.40 -10.16 11.16
N SER A 37 -26.26 -9.78 11.72
CA SER A 37 -25.10 -9.47 10.91
C SER A 37 -24.85 -10.76 10.12
N ALA A 38 -25.15 -10.75 8.84
CA ALA A 38 -24.77 -11.82 7.96
C ALA A 38 -23.25 -12.00 8.17
N GLN A 39 -22.87 -13.11 8.80
CA GLN A 39 -21.50 -13.55 8.80
C GLN A 39 -21.17 -13.80 7.32
N THR A 40 -20.46 -12.86 6.71
CA THR A 40 -19.90 -13.08 5.39
C THR A 40 -18.93 -14.24 5.53
N THR A 41 -19.35 -15.40 5.02
CA THR A 41 -18.47 -16.56 4.90
C THR A 41 -17.23 -16.10 4.14
N PRO A 42 -16.02 -16.35 4.66
CA PRO A 42 -14.79 -15.98 3.95
C PRO A 42 -14.85 -16.54 2.54
N GLN A 43 -14.63 -15.68 1.54
CA GLN A 43 -14.56 -16.11 0.14
C GLN A 43 -13.47 -17.18 0.01
N PRO A 44 -13.73 -18.30 -0.69
CA PRO A 44 -12.73 -19.34 -0.89
C PRO A 44 -11.55 -18.74 -1.67
N VAL A 45 -10.34 -19.00 -1.18
CA VAL A 45 -9.12 -18.61 -1.88
C VAL A 45 -9.04 -19.36 -3.21
N THR A 46 -9.00 -18.62 -4.31
CA THR A 46 -8.82 -19.20 -5.65
C THR A 46 -7.44 -19.89 -5.74
N SER A 47 -7.34 -20.94 -6.55
CA SER A 47 -6.05 -21.58 -6.80
C SER A 47 -5.04 -20.61 -7.40
N LEU A 48 -3.91 -20.45 -6.71
CA LEU A 48 -2.80 -19.60 -7.16
C LEU A 48 -1.88 -20.31 -8.18
N LYS A 49 -2.18 -21.54 -8.56
CA LYS A 49 -1.34 -22.32 -9.48
C LYS A 49 -1.24 -21.63 -10.85
N GLY A 50 -0.03 -21.31 -11.24
CA GLY A 50 0.28 -20.69 -12.53
C GLY A 50 0.15 -19.17 -12.55
N VAL A 51 -0.35 -18.55 -11.47
CA VAL A 51 -0.37 -17.09 -11.32
C VAL A 51 1.05 -16.56 -11.44
N ARG A 52 1.22 -15.48 -12.19
CA ARG A 52 2.50 -14.83 -12.43
C ARG A 52 2.52 -13.52 -11.65
N VAL A 53 3.56 -13.31 -10.83
CA VAL A 53 3.65 -12.14 -9.93
C VAL A 53 5.04 -11.52 -10.02
N ALA A 54 5.09 -10.22 -10.27
CA ALA A 54 6.29 -9.40 -10.09
C ALA A 54 6.30 -8.79 -8.69
N ILE A 55 7.44 -8.79 -8.03
CA ILE A 55 7.60 -8.20 -6.69
C ILE A 55 8.16 -6.79 -6.83
N THR A 56 7.54 -5.84 -6.14
CA THR A 56 8.03 -4.46 -6.00
C THR A 56 8.07 -4.06 -4.53
N VAL A 57 9.10 -3.32 -4.15
CA VAL A 57 9.33 -2.91 -2.76
C VAL A 57 9.43 -1.39 -2.71
N ASP A 58 8.47 -0.74 -2.06
CA ASP A 58 8.40 0.70 -1.96
C ASP A 58 9.11 1.22 -0.69
N ASP A 59 9.35 2.52 -0.64
CA ASP A 59 9.94 3.25 0.48
C ASP A 59 11.40 2.92 0.81
N LEU A 60 12.19 2.50 -0.17
CA LEU A 60 13.62 2.41 0.07
C LEU A 60 14.23 3.83 0.27
N PRO A 61 15.17 4.01 1.17
CA PRO A 61 15.88 2.98 1.95
C PRO A 61 15.17 2.57 3.23
N THR A 62 14.10 3.25 3.64
CA THR A 62 13.47 3.00 4.95
C THR A 62 11.98 3.29 4.92
N HIS A 63 11.18 2.42 5.53
CA HIS A 63 9.74 2.61 5.69
C HIS A 63 9.37 2.92 7.14
N GLY A 64 8.59 3.98 7.34
CA GLY A 64 7.99 4.35 8.62
C GLY A 64 8.99 4.73 9.71
N ASP A 65 8.50 4.81 10.93
CA ASP A 65 9.28 5.15 12.13
C ASP A 65 10.31 4.05 12.48
N PRO A 66 11.43 4.42 13.14
CA PRO A 66 12.41 3.44 13.62
C PRO A 66 11.77 2.37 14.53
N PHE A 67 12.20 1.13 14.36
CA PHE A 67 11.76 0.01 15.20
C PHE A 67 12.64 -0.13 16.43
N PRO A 68 12.08 -0.37 17.63
CA PRO A 68 12.87 -0.63 18.83
C PRO A 68 13.78 -1.85 18.64
N GLY A 69 15.09 -1.62 18.69
CA GLY A 69 16.10 -2.70 18.64
C GLY A 69 16.28 -3.37 17.26
N ILE A 70 15.68 -2.83 16.19
CA ILE A 70 15.88 -3.35 14.83
C ILE A 70 16.54 -2.28 13.97
N ASP A 71 17.68 -2.63 13.39
CA ASP A 71 18.44 -1.76 12.49
C ASP A 71 17.83 -1.77 11.08
N ARG A 72 17.76 -0.61 10.41
CA ARG A 72 17.26 -0.44 9.05
C ARG A 72 18.06 -1.27 8.04
N ASP A 73 19.39 -1.34 8.21
CA ASP A 73 20.25 -2.20 7.39
C ASP A 73 19.89 -3.67 7.53
N ALA A 74 19.53 -4.11 8.73
CA ALA A 74 19.13 -5.50 8.98
C ALA A 74 17.82 -5.83 8.29
N ILE A 75 16.85 -4.87 8.26
CA ILE A 75 15.59 -4.99 7.52
C ILE A 75 15.88 -5.16 6.02
N SER A 76 16.67 -4.27 5.44
CA SER A 76 17.03 -4.31 4.03
C SER A 76 17.71 -5.62 3.65
N ARG A 77 18.72 -6.04 4.40
CA ARG A 77 19.42 -7.31 4.16
C ARG A 77 18.52 -8.52 4.29
N ALA A 78 17.56 -8.52 5.21
CA ALA A 78 16.61 -9.63 5.35
C ALA A 78 15.68 -9.74 4.14
N ILE A 79 15.19 -8.62 3.61
CA ILE A 79 14.38 -8.59 2.39
C ILE A 79 15.20 -9.03 1.18
N LEU A 80 16.42 -8.51 1.01
CA LEU A 80 17.33 -8.94 -0.06
C LEU A 80 17.62 -10.45 0.01
N ALA A 81 17.85 -10.99 1.20
CA ALA A 81 18.03 -12.42 1.42
C ALA A 81 16.76 -13.21 1.05
N ALA A 82 15.56 -12.73 1.43
CA ALA A 82 14.30 -13.38 1.08
C ALA A 82 14.09 -13.43 -0.44
N LEU A 83 14.38 -12.35 -1.15
CA LEU A 83 14.33 -12.29 -2.62
C LEU A 83 15.31 -13.28 -3.24
N ALA A 84 16.57 -13.31 -2.76
CA ALA A 84 17.61 -14.19 -3.26
C ALA A 84 17.29 -15.67 -3.00
N ASN A 85 16.89 -16.04 -1.77
CA ASN A 85 16.53 -17.40 -1.37
C ASN A 85 15.39 -17.97 -2.22
N ASN A 86 14.48 -17.11 -2.66
CA ASN A 86 13.35 -17.49 -3.51
C ASN A 86 13.62 -17.32 -5.00
N ASN A 87 14.88 -17.03 -5.38
CA ASN A 87 15.30 -16.84 -6.77
C ASN A 87 14.45 -15.79 -7.52
N VAL A 88 14.00 -14.74 -6.79
CA VAL A 88 13.28 -13.62 -7.40
C VAL A 88 14.24 -12.84 -8.29
N LYS A 89 13.87 -12.66 -9.56
CA LYS A 89 14.65 -11.89 -10.53
C LYS A 89 13.90 -10.64 -10.90
N GLY A 90 14.64 -9.52 -11.04
CA GLY A 90 14.07 -8.26 -11.51
C GLY A 90 12.96 -7.71 -10.64
N ALA A 91 13.02 -7.94 -9.32
CA ALA A 91 12.28 -7.11 -8.37
C ALA A 91 12.81 -5.68 -8.43
N TRP A 92 11.95 -4.69 -8.24
CA TRP A 92 12.33 -3.29 -8.23
C TRP A 92 12.10 -2.69 -6.85
N GLY A 93 13.09 -1.91 -6.38
CA GLY A 93 12.93 -1.04 -5.23
C GLY A 93 12.56 0.38 -5.68
N PHE A 94 11.53 0.99 -5.08
CA PHE A 94 11.16 2.38 -5.34
C PHE A 94 11.63 3.24 -4.18
N THR A 95 12.45 4.26 -4.51
CA THR A 95 13.23 5.00 -3.53
C THR A 95 12.68 6.39 -3.29
N ASN A 96 12.64 6.76 -2.05
CA ASN A 96 12.39 8.10 -1.56
C ASN A 96 13.57 8.57 -0.67
N GLU A 97 13.37 9.48 0.23
CA GLU A 97 14.27 10.09 1.20
C GLU A 97 15.54 9.30 1.54
N ALA A 98 16.68 9.65 0.91
CA ALA A 98 17.99 9.16 1.32
C ALA A 98 18.84 10.37 1.76
N TRP A 99 18.90 10.60 3.08
CA TRP A 99 19.45 11.80 3.67
C TRP A 99 20.91 11.67 4.10
N ASP A 100 21.37 10.46 4.35
CA ASP A 100 22.72 10.20 4.85
C ASP A 100 23.43 9.06 4.12
N GLU A 101 24.70 8.87 4.43
CA GLU A 101 25.54 7.85 3.77
C GLU A 101 25.11 6.42 4.08
N LYS A 102 24.53 6.15 5.25
CA LYS A 102 24.02 4.80 5.59
C LYS A 102 22.80 4.45 4.73
N GLU A 103 21.90 5.40 4.53
CA GLU A 103 20.74 5.22 3.67
C GLU A 103 21.16 5.03 2.21
N MET A 104 22.20 5.77 1.77
CA MET A 104 22.79 5.57 0.45
C MET A 104 23.48 4.19 0.33
N ASP A 105 24.08 3.67 1.38
CA ASP A 105 24.67 2.33 1.37
C ASP A 105 23.61 1.23 1.21
N ILE A 106 22.45 1.39 1.81
CA ILE A 106 21.31 0.48 1.58
C ILE A 106 20.94 0.44 0.08
N LEU A 107 20.85 1.61 -0.57
CA LEU A 107 20.55 1.66 -2.01
C LEU A 107 21.65 1.00 -2.86
N ARG A 108 22.92 1.17 -2.49
CA ARG A 108 24.07 0.51 -3.14
C ARG A 108 24.01 -1.02 -2.94
N GLU A 109 23.60 -1.50 -1.76
CA GLU A 109 23.43 -2.94 -1.52
C GLU A 109 22.36 -3.54 -2.41
N TRP A 110 21.20 -2.87 -2.62
CA TRP A 110 20.18 -3.31 -3.55
C TRP A 110 20.70 -3.42 -4.97
N LEU A 111 21.42 -2.41 -5.45
CA LEU A 111 22.03 -2.43 -6.79
C LEU A 111 23.08 -3.54 -6.92
N SER A 112 23.90 -3.75 -5.89
CA SER A 112 24.91 -4.82 -5.84
C SER A 112 24.29 -6.20 -5.85
N ALA A 113 23.12 -6.36 -5.23
CA ALA A 113 22.33 -7.59 -5.27
C ALA A 113 21.62 -7.82 -6.62
N GLY A 114 21.69 -6.85 -7.55
CA GLY A 114 21.14 -6.96 -8.90
C GLY A 114 19.67 -6.50 -9.01
N TYR A 115 19.17 -5.77 -8.01
CA TYR A 115 17.81 -5.22 -8.01
C TYR A 115 17.82 -3.75 -8.42
N PRO A 116 17.13 -3.39 -9.52
CA PRO A 116 17.05 -2.01 -9.99
C PRO A 116 16.28 -1.12 -9.02
N LEU A 117 16.55 0.20 -9.12
CA LEU A 117 15.88 1.22 -8.32
C LEU A 117 15.04 2.15 -9.21
N GLY A 118 13.85 2.47 -8.76
CA GLY A 118 12.90 3.42 -9.35
C GLY A 118 12.67 4.64 -8.47
N ASN A 119 12.07 5.66 -9.04
CA ASN A 119 11.76 6.92 -8.35
C ASN A 119 10.38 6.83 -7.66
N HIS A 120 10.35 7.23 -6.39
CA HIS A 120 9.15 7.28 -5.55
C HIS A 120 8.94 8.67 -4.93
N THR A 121 9.34 9.72 -5.69
CA THR A 121 9.57 11.09 -5.23
C THR A 121 10.66 11.16 -4.15
N PHE A 122 11.14 12.34 -3.82
CA PHE A 122 12.15 12.47 -2.76
C PHE A 122 11.52 12.49 -1.37
N SER A 123 10.51 13.33 -1.17
CA SER A 123 9.87 13.52 0.15
C SER A 123 8.60 12.71 0.34
N HIS A 124 8.39 11.65 -0.47
CA HIS A 124 7.18 10.81 -0.43
C HIS A 124 5.88 11.63 -0.42
N LEU A 125 5.81 12.67 -1.30
CA LEU A 125 4.67 13.58 -1.35
C LEU A 125 3.41 12.91 -1.87
N ASP A 126 2.30 13.17 -1.21
CA ASP A 126 0.98 12.85 -1.73
C ASP A 126 0.59 13.91 -2.78
N LEU A 127 0.37 13.47 -4.03
CA LEU A 127 0.00 14.36 -5.13
C LEU A 127 -1.33 15.07 -4.89
N ASP A 128 -2.23 14.51 -4.09
CA ASP A 128 -3.52 15.14 -3.79
C ASP A 128 -3.33 16.42 -2.94
N ASN A 129 -2.31 16.44 -2.11
CA ASN A 129 -2.05 17.49 -1.13
C ASN A 129 -1.11 18.61 -1.62
N VAL A 130 -0.47 18.47 -2.79
CA VAL A 130 0.48 19.45 -3.34
C VAL A 130 0.12 19.83 -4.78
N ASP A 131 0.66 20.97 -5.25
CA ASP A 131 0.54 21.33 -6.66
C ASP A 131 1.51 20.53 -7.56
N VAL A 132 1.24 20.55 -8.88
CA VAL A 132 2.03 19.80 -9.87
C VAL A 132 3.49 20.23 -9.90
N HIS A 133 3.79 21.53 -9.73
CA HIS A 133 5.15 22.04 -9.78
C HIS A 133 5.96 21.51 -8.57
N THR A 134 5.38 21.56 -7.38
CA THR A 134 5.98 21.01 -6.17
C THR A 134 6.26 19.52 -6.34
N TYR A 135 5.28 18.75 -6.80
CA TYR A 135 5.41 17.31 -7.00
C TYR A 135 6.47 16.95 -8.05
N THR A 136 6.47 17.63 -9.18
CA THR A 136 7.46 17.36 -10.25
C THR A 136 8.88 17.80 -9.89
N SER A 137 9.01 18.83 -9.04
CA SER A 137 10.31 19.23 -8.46
C SER A 137 10.86 18.18 -7.52
N ASP A 138 9.97 17.53 -6.74
CA ASP A 138 10.33 16.45 -5.84
C ASP A 138 10.76 15.19 -6.59
N ILE A 139 10.07 14.85 -7.70
CA ILE A 139 10.52 13.79 -8.64
C ILE A 139 11.93 14.12 -9.18
N ALA A 140 12.17 15.39 -9.59
CA ALA A 140 13.46 15.80 -10.11
C ALA A 140 14.56 15.74 -9.05
N HIS A 141 14.24 16.00 -7.79
CA HIS A 141 15.18 15.86 -6.68
C HIS A 141 15.60 14.38 -6.52
N GLN A 142 14.65 13.47 -6.51
CA GLN A 142 14.96 12.04 -6.44
C GLN A 142 15.75 11.54 -7.67
N ASP A 143 15.55 12.15 -8.84
CA ASP A 143 16.37 11.87 -10.03
C ASP A 143 17.84 12.19 -9.79
N LEU A 144 18.19 13.23 -9.01
CA LEU A 144 19.56 13.54 -8.67
C LEU A 144 20.18 12.48 -7.77
N ILE A 145 19.43 11.99 -6.80
CA ILE A 145 19.87 10.90 -5.91
C ILE A 145 20.14 9.63 -6.74
N LEU A 146 19.18 9.21 -7.54
CA LEU A 146 19.34 8.05 -8.42
C LEU A 146 20.50 8.26 -9.43
N GLY A 147 20.62 9.46 -9.98
CA GLY A 147 21.70 9.83 -10.88
C GLY A 147 23.10 9.70 -10.25
N SER A 148 23.23 9.99 -8.95
CA SER A 148 24.49 9.80 -8.23
C SER A 148 24.91 8.33 -8.13
N LEU A 149 23.95 7.42 -8.16
CA LEU A 149 24.17 5.97 -8.13
C LEU A 149 24.46 5.38 -9.53
N ALA A 150 24.25 6.13 -10.60
CA ALA A 150 24.44 5.64 -11.97
C ALA A 150 25.91 5.28 -12.29
N SER A 151 26.85 5.94 -11.63
CA SER A 151 28.28 5.58 -11.72
C SER A 151 28.62 4.30 -10.97
N PHE A 152 27.79 3.92 -9.98
CA PHE A 152 27.96 2.73 -9.19
C PHE A 152 27.38 1.48 -9.89
N SER A 153 26.24 1.63 -10.59
CA SER A 153 25.58 0.49 -11.22
C SER A 153 24.87 0.86 -12.54
N PRO A 154 25.09 0.08 -13.63
CA PRO A 154 24.39 0.28 -14.91
C PRO A 154 22.88 -0.02 -14.81
N LEU A 155 22.38 -0.59 -13.72
CA LEU A 155 20.96 -0.87 -13.52
C LEU A 155 20.13 0.41 -13.45
N ILE A 156 20.71 1.51 -12.92
CA ILE A 156 20.06 2.83 -12.86
C ILE A 156 19.79 3.40 -14.26
N ALA A 157 20.68 3.18 -15.21
CA ALA A 157 20.64 3.83 -16.53
C ALA A 157 19.73 3.15 -17.55
N LYS A 158 19.33 1.89 -17.32
CA LYS A 158 18.64 1.07 -18.34
C LYS A 158 17.20 1.49 -18.59
N ARG A 159 16.45 1.78 -17.56
CA ARG A 159 15.03 2.20 -17.60
C ARG A 159 14.74 3.07 -16.41
N LYS A 160 13.83 4.02 -16.60
CA LYS A 160 13.29 4.83 -15.50
C LYS A 160 11.90 4.31 -15.16
N MET A 161 11.74 3.82 -13.93
CA MET A 161 10.45 3.43 -13.38
C MET A 161 10.02 4.41 -12.32
N PHE A 162 8.75 4.74 -12.29
CA PHE A 162 8.13 5.62 -11.30
C PHE A 162 7.00 4.91 -10.59
N ARG A 163 6.90 5.10 -9.29
CA ARG A 163 5.77 4.70 -8.47
C ARG A 163 5.22 5.92 -7.76
N TYR A 164 3.92 6.11 -7.84
CA TYR A 164 3.26 7.18 -7.09
C TYR A 164 3.21 6.83 -5.61
N PRO A 165 3.67 7.73 -4.69
CA PRO A 165 3.39 7.61 -3.26
C PRO A 165 1.89 7.44 -3.01
N PHE A 166 1.55 6.57 -2.06
CA PHE A 166 0.16 6.22 -1.71
C PHE A 166 -0.67 5.68 -2.89
N LEU A 167 -0.08 5.34 -4.03
CA LEU A 167 -0.74 5.08 -5.31
C LEU A 167 -1.63 6.24 -5.79
N ALA A 168 -1.51 7.43 -5.19
CA ALA A 168 -2.32 8.61 -5.49
C ALA A 168 -1.82 9.31 -6.76
N GLU A 169 -2.64 9.29 -7.82
CA GLU A 169 -2.31 9.89 -9.11
C GLU A 169 -2.93 11.29 -9.32
N GLY A 170 -3.54 11.85 -8.30
CA GLY A 170 -4.10 13.19 -8.27
C GLY A 170 -5.63 13.25 -8.25
N SER A 171 -6.15 14.22 -7.49
CA SER A 171 -7.57 14.48 -7.26
C SER A 171 -8.33 15.07 -8.45
N SER A 172 -7.66 15.34 -9.57
CA SER A 172 -8.27 15.81 -10.82
C SER A 172 -7.55 15.26 -12.05
N LEU A 173 -8.28 15.08 -13.15
CA LEU A 173 -7.69 14.67 -14.43
C LEU A 173 -6.62 15.64 -14.93
N THR A 174 -6.78 16.93 -14.68
CA THR A 174 -5.77 17.94 -15.06
C THR A 174 -4.46 17.66 -14.33
N LYS A 175 -4.49 17.55 -13.02
CA LYS A 175 -3.32 17.30 -12.17
C LYS A 175 -2.64 15.97 -12.57
N ARG A 176 -3.42 14.90 -12.66
CA ARG A 176 -2.96 13.58 -13.10
C ARG A 176 -2.28 13.62 -14.46
N ASN A 177 -2.93 14.22 -15.46
CA ASN A 177 -2.42 14.27 -16.82
C ASN A 177 -1.17 15.15 -16.96
N GLU A 178 -1.04 16.20 -16.16
CA GLU A 178 0.17 17.04 -16.15
C GLU A 178 1.36 16.28 -15.60
N VAL A 179 1.18 15.58 -14.48
CA VAL A 179 2.28 14.75 -13.90
C VAL A 179 2.63 13.58 -14.84
N ARG A 180 1.65 12.88 -15.42
CA ARG A 180 1.92 11.79 -16.38
C ARG A 180 2.66 12.29 -17.62
N ARG A 181 2.31 13.48 -18.15
CA ARG A 181 3.07 14.11 -19.26
C ARG A 181 4.51 14.42 -18.85
N TYR A 182 4.72 14.95 -17.64
CA TYR A 182 6.06 15.20 -17.11
C TYR A 182 6.86 13.90 -17.03
N LEU A 183 6.34 12.85 -16.40
CA LEU A 183 6.96 11.54 -16.28
C LEU A 183 7.35 10.98 -17.66
N PHE A 184 6.40 10.99 -18.61
CA PHE A 184 6.65 10.54 -19.98
C PHE A 184 7.77 11.35 -20.66
N SER A 185 7.78 12.69 -20.51
CA SER A 185 8.81 13.56 -21.08
C SER A 185 10.22 13.28 -20.51
N LYS A 186 10.30 12.72 -19.30
CA LYS A 186 11.53 12.32 -18.63
C LYS A 186 11.90 10.85 -18.88
N GLY A 187 11.13 10.14 -19.68
CA GLY A 187 11.35 8.73 -20.02
C GLY A 187 10.93 7.73 -18.97
N TYR A 188 10.08 8.13 -18.03
CA TYR A 188 9.53 7.25 -17.01
C TYR A 188 8.42 6.36 -17.55
N LEU A 189 8.40 5.11 -17.04
CA LEU A 189 7.24 4.23 -17.05
C LEU A 189 6.67 4.18 -15.65
N VAL A 190 5.36 4.28 -15.53
CA VAL A 190 4.67 4.08 -14.25
C VAL A 190 4.59 2.58 -13.97
N ALA A 191 5.09 2.17 -12.82
CA ALA A 191 4.95 0.81 -12.32
C ALA A 191 3.63 0.73 -11.54
N GLU A 192 2.59 0.31 -12.23
CA GLU A 192 1.26 0.13 -11.63
C GLU A 192 1.26 -1.01 -10.61
N VAL A 193 0.26 -1.04 -9.73
CA VAL A 193 0.06 -2.08 -8.71
C VAL A 193 -1.27 -2.77 -8.96
N THR A 194 -1.27 -4.10 -8.94
CA THR A 194 -2.51 -4.88 -9.03
C THR A 194 -2.85 -5.60 -7.74
N THR A 195 -1.85 -5.83 -6.88
CA THR A 195 -2.02 -6.53 -5.60
C THR A 195 -1.29 -5.77 -4.51
N ASP A 196 -2.03 -5.35 -3.50
CA ASP A 196 -1.53 -4.76 -2.26
C ASP A 196 -2.26 -5.45 -1.10
N TYR A 197 -1.55 -6.16 -0.24
CA TYR A 197 -2.14 -6.80 0.95
C TYR A 197 -2.00 -5.95 2.21
N LEU A 198 -1.72 -4.64 2.01
CA LEU A 198 -1.62 -3.66 3.08
C LEU A 198 -0.52 -4.01 4.10
N ASP A 199 0.63 -4.51 3.64
CA ASP A 199 1.75 -4.96 4.46
C ASP A 199 2.22 -3.92 5.48
N TRP A 200 2.15 -2.63 5.14
CA TRP A 200 2.44 -1.52 6.04
C TRP A 200 1.57 -1.55 7.31
N THR A 201 0.32 -2.00 7.23
CA THR A 201 -0.56 -2.12 8.41
C THR A 201 -0.14 -3.27 9.33
N TRP A 202 0.42 -4.34 8.76
CA TRP A 202 1.00 -5.45 9.51
C TRP A 202 2.29 -5.01 10.20
N THR A 203 3.12 -4.25 9.52
CA THR A 203 4.34 -3.63 10.04
C THR A 203 4.01 -2.69 11.20
N ASP A 204 2.98 -1.86 11.09
CA ASP A 204 2.49 -1.00 12.17
C ASP A 204 1.96 -1.79 13.37
N ALA A 205 1.16 -2.84 13.13
CA ALA A 205 0.68 -3.72 14.19
C ALA A 205 1.85 -4.40 14.91
N TYR A 206 2.81 -4.92 14.17
CA TYR A 206 4.01 -5.53 14.72
C TYR A 206 4.80 -4.56 15.60
N ARG A 207 4.99 -3.31 15.13
CA ARG A 207 5.64 -2.25 15.92
C ARG A 207 4.93 -1.99 17.25
N ARG A 208 3.60 -1.86 17.23
CA ARG A 208 2.80 -1.68 18.46
C ARG A 208 2.96 -2.86 19.42
N CYS A 209 2.96 -4.08 18.89
CA CYS A 209 3.14 -5.28 19.70
C CYS A 209 4.54 -5.36 20.33
N LEU A 210 5.59 -4.99 19.59
CA LEU A 210 6.96 -4.91 20.14
C LEU A 210 7.06 -3.91 21.29
N ILE A 211 6.50 -2.72 21.12
CA ILE A 211 6.51 -1.67 22.17
C ILE A 211 5.78 -2.14 23.43
N ARG A 212 4.70 -2.91 23.27
CA ARG A 212 3.90 -3.45 24.39
C ARG A 212 4.43 -4.78 24.93
N HIS A 213 5.47 -5.34 24.33
CA HIS A 213 5.98 -6.71 24.63
C HIS A 213 4.89 -7.79 24.50
N ASP A 214 3.95 -7.60 23.54
CA ASP A 214 2.84 -8.51 23.31
C ASP A 214 3.24 -9.65 22.35
N GLN A 215 3.92 -10.65 22.89
CA GLN A 215 4.40 -11.80 22.15
C GLN A 215 3.25 -12.62 21.52
N ARG A 216 2.10 -12.69 22.19
CA ARG A 216 0.94 -13.44 21.68
C ARG A 216 0.39 -12.83 20.39
N SER A 217 0.26 -11.51 20.35
CA SER A 217 -0.17 -10.82 19.14
C SER A 217 0.87 -10.91 18.02
N ILE A 218 2.17 -10.88 18.33
CA ILE A 218 3.25 -11.10 17.34
C ILE A 218 3.12 -12.49 16.70
N GLU A 219 2.90 -13.53 17.50
CA GLU A 219 2.70 -14.90 17.00
C GLU A 219 1.45 -14.99 16.12
N TRP A 220 0.37 -14.33 16.50
CA TRP A 220 -0.85 -14.24 15.70
C TRP A 220 -0.58 -13.57 14.34
N LEU A 221 0.10 -12.42 14.32
CA LEU A 221 0.46 -11.72 13.08
C LEU A 221 1.26 -12.66 12.16
N ARG A 222 2.30 -13.32 12.68
CA ARG A 222 3.12 -14.26 11.89
C ARG A 222 2.35 -15.45 11.34
N ALA A 223 1.37 -15.93 12.07
CA ALA A 223 0.56 -17.07 11.65
C ALA A 223 -0.46 -16.73 10.54
N HIS A 224 -0.82 -15.44 10.39
CA HIS A 224 -1.93 -15.04 9.51
C HIS A 224 -1.52 -14.20 8.30
N VAL A 225 -0.32 -13.63 8.28
CA VAL A 225 0.10 -12.75 7.17
C VAL A 225 0.12 -13.45 5.81
N ASN A 226 0.51 -14.73 5.75
CA ASN A 226 0.51 -15.48 4.51
C ASN A 226 -0.90 -15.74 3.99
N ASP A 227 -1.87 -16.03 4.88
CA ASP A 227 -3.28 -16.15 4.50
C ASP A 227 -3.83 -14.82 3.96
N ALA A 228 -3.43 -13.69 4.58
CA ALA A 228 -3.80 -12.36 4.07
C ALA A 228 -3.25 -12.13 2.66
N ALA A 229 -1.95 -12.34 2.45
CA ALA A 229 -1.32 -12.18 1.14
C ALA A 229 -1.97 -13.06 0.06
N ASP A 230 -2.32 -14.31 0.40
CA ASP A 230 -3.03 -15.23 -0.48
C ASP A 230 -4.42 -14.72 -0.88
N ARG A 231 -5.17 -14.20 0.09
CA ARG A 231 -6.52 -13.66 -0.14
C ARG A 231 -6.48 -12.44 -1.05
N TYR A 232 -5.63 -11.48 -0.75
CA TYR A 232 -5.48 -10.29 -1.59
C TYR A 232 -5.04 -10.65 -3.01
N LEU A 233 -4.06 -11.55 -3.18
CA LEU A 233 -3.65 -12.00 -4.50
C LEU A 233 -4.78 -12.75 -5.23
N SER A 234 -5.53 -13.60 -4.54
CA SER A 234 -6.67 -14.30 -5.12
C SER A 234 -7.75 -13.35 -5.61
N LEU A 235 -8.10 -12.34 -4.80
CA LEU A 235 -9.08 -11.31 -5.17
C LEU A 235 -8.63 -10.50 -6.38
N SER A 236 -7.35 -10.11 -6.44
CA SER A 236 -6.77 -9.42 -7.60
C SER A 236 -6.83 -10.28 -8.86
N VAL A 237 -6.50 -11.57 -8.76
CA VAL A 237 -6.58 -12.51 -9.89
C VAL A 237 -8.01 -12.67 -10.38
N GLU A 238 -8.97 -12.85 -9.48
CA GLU A 238 -10.39 -13.00 -9.83
C GLU A 238 -10.96 -11.73 -10.46
N MET A 239 -10.64 -10.57 -9.88
CA MET A 239 -11.03 -9.28 -10.42
C MET A 239 -10.48 -9.06 -11.84
N ALA A 240 -9.19 -9.36 -12.02
CA ALA A 240 -8.56 -9.28 -13.34
C ALA A 240 -9.22 -10.20 -14.37
N LYS A 241 -9.53 -11.45 -13.99
CA LYS A 241 -10.27 -12.39 -14.87
C LYS A 241 -11.65 -11.84 -15.27
N LYS A 242 -12.34 -11.20 -14.36
CA LYS A 242 -13.65 -10.58 -14.67
C LYS A 242 -13.51 -9.36 -15.56
N LEU A 243 -12.52 -8.49 -15.29
CA LEU A 243 -12.30 -7.27 -16.06
C LEU A 243 -11.77 -7.52 -17.48
N PHE A 244 -10.90 -8.52 -17.64
CA PHE A 244 -10.16 -8.74 -18.91
C PHE A 244 -10.49 -10.06 -19.60
N HIS A 245 -11.34 -10.93 -19.00
CA HIS A 245 -11.69 -12.26 -19.50
C HIS A 245 -10.47 -13.17 -19.73
N ARG A 246 -9.37 -12.94 -19.00
CA ARG A 246 -8.13 -13.72 -19.02
C ARG A 246 -7.30 -13.49 -17.76
N ASP A 247 -6.31 -14.33 -17.56
CA ASP A 247 -5.27 -14.06 -16.58
C ASP A 247 -4.37 -12.92 -17.07
N ILE A 248 -3.83 -12.14 -16.13
CA ILE A 248 -2.82 -11.11 -16.36
C ILE A 248 -1.64 -11.36 -15.44
N ASP A 249 -0.48 -10.80 -15.76
CA ASP A 249 0.64 -10.76 -14.85
C ASP A 249 0.32 -9.78 -13.70
N GLN A 250 0.49 -10.21 -12.45
CA GLN A 250 0.22 -9.37 -11.27
C GLN A 250 1.48 -8.62 -10.85
N ILE A 251 1.31 -7.43 -10.29
CA ILE A 251 2.39 -6.65 -9.70
C ILE A 251 2.04 -6.44 -8.22
N LEU A 252 2.86 -7.06 -7.35
CA LEU A 252 2.72 -6.96 -5.91
C LEU A 252 3.49 -5.74 -5.40
N LEU A 253 2.83 -4.94 -4.58
CA LEU A 253 3.42 -3.93 -3.72
C LEU A 253 3.68 -4.51 -2.34
N ILE A 254 4.90 -4.35 -1.85
CA ILE A 254 5.27 -4.42 -0.44
C ILE A 254 6.18 -3.24 -0.09
N HIS A 255 6.40 -3.00 1.19
CA HIS A 255 7.31 -1.95 1.66
C HIS A 255 8.58 -2.55 2.27
N ILE A 256 9.61 -1.71 2.45
CA ILE A 256 10.82 -2.11 3.20
C ILE A 256 10.52 -2.11 4.71
N GLY A 257 9.56 -2.93 5.11
CA GLY A 257 9.03 -3.02 6.47
C GLY A 257 9.73 -4.05 7.35
N ALA A 258 9.76 -3.81 8.67
CA ALA A 258 10.36 -4.76 9.60
C ALA A 258 9.58 -6.08 9.68
N PHE A 259 8.28 -6.04 9.48
CA PHE A 259 7.47 -7.26 9.48
C PHE A 259 7.65 -8.06 8.19
N ASP A 260 7.82 -7.36 7.05
CA ASP A 260 8.16 -7.98 5.77
C ASP A 260 9.54 -8.64 5.81
N ALA A 261 10.53 -7.97 6.41
CA ALA A 261 11.83 -8.57 6.67
C ALA A 261 11.76 -9.90 7.43
N LEU A 262 10.76 -10.06 8.31
CA LEU A 262 10.53 -11.26 9.10
C LEU A 262 9.76 -12.35 8.35
N THR A 263 8.87 -11.99 7.41
CA THR A 263 7.84 -12.90 6.88
C THR A 263 7.96 -13.18 5.38
N LEU A 264 8.59 -12.30 4.60
CA LEU A 264 8.65 -12.37 3.15
C LEU A 264 9.24 -13.69 2.62
N ASP A 265 10.33 -14.19 3.23
CA ASP A 265 10.95 -15.45 2.79
C ASP A 265 9.98 -16.64 2.90
N GLY A 266 9.23 -16.71 4.00
CA GLY A 266 8.20 -17.73 4.21
C GLY A 266 7.05 -17.61 3.22
N MET A 267 6.55 -16.40 2.99
CA MET A 267 5.47 -16.10 2.05
C MET A 267 5.86 -16.49 0.62
N LEU A 268 7.03 -16.08 0.16
CA LEU A 268 7.48 -16.40 -1.21
C LEU A 268 7.70 -17.90 -1.41
N ARG A 269 8.24 -18.63 -0.41
CA ARG A 269 8.35 -20.09 -0.46
C ARG A 269 6.99 -20.76 -0.57
N GLU A 270 6.02 -20.31 0.21
CA GLU A 270 4.65 -20.81 0.19
C GLU A 270 3.99 -20.57 -1.18
N TRP A 271 4.10 -19.36 -1.72
CA TRP A 271 3.58 -19.04 -3.06
C TRP A 271 4.18 -19.93 -4.14
N ARG A 272 5.51 -20.13 -4.12
CA ARG A 272 6.16 -21.07 -5.05
C ARG A 272 5.65 -22.50 -4.89
N SER A 273 5.41 -22.97 -3.66
CA SER A 273 4.86 -24.31 -3.40
C SER A 273 3.42 -24.45 -3.92
N LYS A 274 2.63 -23.37 -3.93
CA LYS A 274 1.30 -23.27 -4.52
C LYS A 274 1.33 -23.13 -6.05
N GLY A 275 2.51 -23.01 -6.65
CA GLY A 275 2.71 -22.92 -8.10
C GLY A 275 2.64 -21.50 -8.65
N VAL A 276 2.77 -20.47 -7.81
CA VAL A 276 2.98 -19.07 -8.25
C VAL A 276 4.34 -18.97 -8.94
N LYS A 277 4.38 -18.23 -10.04
CA LYS A 277 5.60 -17.94 -10.80
C LYS A 277 6.04 -16.51 -10.52
N LEU A 278 7.18 -16.38 -9.86
CA LEU A 278 7.80 -15.08 -9.63
C LEU A 278 8.52 -14.64 -10.91
N ILE A 279 8.15 -13.47 -11.45
CA ILE A 279 8.64 -12.92 -12.71
C ILE A 279 9.25 -11.54 -12.52
N PRO A 280 10.14 -11.07 -13.42
CA PRO A 280 10.62 -9.70 -13.41
C PRO A 280 9.50 -8.68 -13.64
N LEU A 281 9.59 -7.50 -12.98
CA LEU A 281 8.64 -6.40 -13.21
C LEU A 281 8.58 -6.01 -14.69
N GLU A 282 9.73 -5.95 -15.36
CA GLU A 282 9.81 -5.60 -16.78
C GLU A 282 9.11 -6.63 -17.68
N GLU A 283 8.97 -7.87 -17.23
CA GLU A 283 8.20 -8.90 -17.91
C GLU A 283 6.71 -8.69 -17.67
N ALA A 284 6.28 -8.46 -16.45
CA ALA A 284 4.89 -8.17 -16.12
C ALA A 284 4.37 -6.97 -16.91
N LEU A 285 5.13 -5.89 -16.98
CA LEU A 285 4.78 -4.67 -17.73
C LEU A 285 4.68 -4.85 -19.25
N LYS A 286 5.03 -6.01 -19.81
CA LYS A 286 4.76 -6.34 -21.21
C LYS A 286 3.30 -6.73 -21.46
N ASP A 287 2.58 -7.12 -20.39
CA ASP A 287 1.16 -7.42 -20.53
C ASP A 287 0.42 -6.16 -21.06
N PRO A 288 -0.38 -6.30 -22.12
CA PRO A 288 -1.08 -5.17 -22.74
C PRO A 288 -1.97 -4.37 -21.79
N VAL A 289 -2.40 -4.95 -20.65
CA VAL A 289 -3.24 -4.24 -19.67
C VAL A 289 -2.55 -3.02 -19.11
N TYR A 290 -1.22 -3.08 -18.88
CA TYR A 290 -0.44 -1.96 -18.33
C TYR A 290 -0.22 -0.80 -19.31
N LYS A 291 -0.71 -0.94 -20.56
CA LYS A 291 -0.76 0.16 -21.53
C LYS A 291 -2.09 0.92 -21.49
N LEU A 292 -3.07 0.40 -20.74
CA LEU A 292 -4.34 1.08 -20.59
C LEU A 292 -4.17 2.32 -19.74
N ASN A 293 -4.95 3.35 -20.06
CA ASN A 293 -5.08 4.53 -19.24
C ASN A 293 -6.52 4.60 -18.73
N PRO A 294 -6.77 4.42 -17.43
CA PRO A 294 -8.11 4.56 -16.87
C PRO A 294 -8.74 5.93 -17.15
N ASN A 295 -7.89 6.96 -17.26
CA ASN A 295 -8.29 8.34 -17.51
C ASN A 295 -9.29 8.85 -16.46
N LEU A 296 -9.02 8.51 -15.20
CA LEU A 296 -9.76 8.94 -14.02
C LEU A 296 -8.84 9.69 -13.07
N PRO A 297 -9.35 10.61 -12.23
CA PRO A 297 -8.63 11.00 -11.03
C PRO A 297 -8.39 9.75 -10.17
N ASN A 298 -7.28 9.70 -9.46
CA ASN A 298 -7.02 8.64 -8.47
C ASN A 298 -6.63 9.28 -7.14
N GLU A 299 -7.64 9.84 -6.48
CA GLU A 299 -7.54 10.34 -5.12
C GLU A 299 -7.61 9.15 -4.16
N GLY A 300 -6.72 9.14 -3.16
CA GLY A 300 -6.74 8.11 -2.14
C GLY A 300 -6.19 6.74 -2.55
N GLY A 301 -5.54 6.62 -3.73
CA GLY A 301 -4.65 5.49 -4.00
C GLY A 301 -5.31 4.17 -4.38
N LEU A 302 -6.21 4.18 -5.35
CA LEU A 302 -6.72 2.93 -5.93
C LEU A 302 -5.62 2.16 -6.64
N SER A 303 -5.62 0.85 -6.49
CA SER A 303 -4.82 -0.05 -7.33
C SER A 303 -5.20 0.09 -8.80
N PHE A 304 -4.34 -0.36 -9.70
CA PHE A 304 -4.61 -0.29 -11.13
C PHE A 304 -5.89 -1.06 -11.53
N LEU A 305 -6.16 -2.20 -10.88
CA LEU A 305 -7.39 -2.95 -11.15
C LEU A 305 -8.64 -2.18 -10.71
N GLU A 306 -8.58 -1.53 -9.57
CA GLU A 306 -9.69 -0.70 -9.08
C GLU A 306 -9.92 0.52 -9.95
N GLN A 307 -8.86 1.18 -10.42
CA GLN A 307 -8.96 2.27 -11.39
C GLN A 307 -9.64 1.82 -12.70
N ILE A 308 -9.26 0.65 -13.24
CA ILE A 308 -9.89 0.09 -14.45
C ILE A 308 -11.35 -0.30 -14.18
N ALA A 309 -11.63 -0.86 -13.01
CA ALA A 309 -12.99 -1.22 -12.61
C ALA A 309 -13.89 0.01 -12.54
N GLU A 310 -13.43 1.09 -11.88
CA GLU A 310 -14.15 2.35 -11.79
C GLU A 310 -14.39 2.96 -13.18
N ALA A 311 -13.38 2.98 -14.05
CA ALA A 311 -13.52 3.47 -15.42
C ALA A 311 -14.54 2.70 -16.28
N ARG A 312 -14.95 1.51 -15.84
CA ARG A 312 -15.88 0.63 -16.54
C ARG A 312 -17.21 0.43 -15.81
N ASP A 313 -17.48 1.20 -14.75
CA ASP A 313 -18.64 1.01 -13.85
C ASP A 313 -18.76 -0.46 -13.35
N PHE A 314 -17.63 -1.09 -13.09
CA PHE A 314 -17.58 -2.49 -12.67
C PHE A 314 -17.73 -2.59 -11.15
N ASP A 315 -18.59 -3.51 -10.68
CA ASP A 315 -18.82 -3.73 -9.25
C ASP A 315 -17.64 -4.44 -8.59
N THR A 316 -16.89 -3.72 -7.76
CA THR A 316 -15.73 -4.23 -7.02
C THR A 316 -16.06 -4.89 -5.69
N ARG A 317 -17.30 -4.73 -5.17
CA ARG A 317 -17.70 -5.26 -3.85
C ARG A 317 -17.41 -6.75 -3.64
N PRO A 318 -17.53 -7.65 -4.65
CA PRO A 318 -17.17 -9.06 -4.48
C PRO A 318 -15.68 -9.32 -4.27
N PHE A 319 -14.81 -8.35 -4.55
CA PHE A 319 -13.36 -8.47 -4.54
C PHE A 319 -12.71 -7.72 -3.37
N VAL A 320 -13.50 -7.29 -2.39
CA VAL A 320 -13.00 -6.60 -1.19
C VAL A 320 -12.65 -7.63 -0.12
N GLU A 321 -11.41 -7.56 0.39
CA GLU A 321 -11.00 -8.38 1.54
C GLU A 321 -11.70 -7.88 2.81
N THR A 322 -12.27 -8.79 3.58
CA THR A 322 -13.08 -8.47 4.76
C THR A 322 -12.53 -9.01 6.08
N THR A 323 -11.53 -9.87 6.03
CA THR A 323 -10.93 -10.49 7.22
C THR A 323 -9.75 -9.70 7.73
N TYR A 324 -8.80 -9.40 6.84
CA TYR A 324 -7.54 -8.70 7.17
C TYR A 324 -7.58 -7.26 6.65
N THR A 325 -8.44 -6.47 7.26
CA THR A 325 -8.61 -5.06 6.91
C THR A 325 -7.72 -4.16 7.77
N ILE A 326 -7.50 -2.93 7.33
CA ILE A 326 -6.82 -1.88 8.13
C ILE A 326 -7.44 -1.80 9.52
N GLU A 327 -8.78 -1.83 9.61
CA GLU A 327 -9.50 -1.72 10.88
C GLU A 327 -9.29 -2.95 11.78
N SER A 328 -9.20 -4.16 11.20
CA SER A 328 -8.93 -5.38 11.98
C SER A 328 -7.50 -5.36 12.55
N LEU A 329 -6.52 -4.89 11.77
CA LEU A 329 -5.12 -4.82 12.19
C LEU A 329 -4.84 -3.68 13.18
N LYS A 330 -5.60 -2.58 13.14
CA LYS A 330 -5.54 -1.53 14.17
C LYS A 330 -5.90 -2.02 15.56
N ARG A 331 -6.66 -3.11 15.67
CA ARG A 331 -7.06 -3.69 16.97
C ARG A 331 -6.00 -4.63 17.57
N VAL A 332 -5.07 -5.08 16.78
CA VAL A 332 -3.90 -5.85 17.21
C VAL A 332 -2.83 -4.90 17.73
#